data_05bf9e17bb49ed28d8ed613e29b3c3f6
#
_entry.id   05bf9e17bb49ed28d8ed613e29b3c3f6
#
_cell.length_a   1.000
_cell.length_b   1.000
_cell.length_c   1.000
_cell.angle_alpha   90.00
_cell.angle_beta   90.00
_cell.angle_gamma   90.00
#
_symmetry.space_group_name_H-M   'P 1'
#
loop_
_entity.id
_entity.type
_entity.pdbx_description
1 polymer ?
#
loop_
_entity_poly.entity_id
_entity_poly.type
_entity_poly.pdbx_seq_one_letter_code
_entity_poly.pdbx_strand_id
1 'polypeptide(L)'
;AISRAKTHLCIVTNGNDMPKDTNLAQLIAYIQYNNFEVKESKLHSVFDLLYKQYTAERLAYEQAHPVASGYLSENLAHDMLLKGIAHLELANTEVLCHYPLSRLIADWNVLDEQEKVFAGSPFSHVDFLIYNSLTKRPLQAIEVDGWHFHKESETQQSRDALKDRILTKFGLRPHRISTTDTVNDETIMKMPAVNFYCLKRTL
;
A
#
# COMPACT_ATOMS: atom_id res chain seq x y z
N ALA A 1 14.75 -30.79 -7.71
CA ALA A 1 14.83 -29.72 -8.76
C ALA A 1 16.29 -29.26 -8.96
N ILE A 2 17.05 -29.07 -7.87
CA ILE A 2 18.45 -28.59 -7.91
C ILE A 2 19.36 -29.51 -8.75
N SER A 3 19.16 -30.80 -8.66
CA SER A 3 19.98 -31.82 -9.39
C SER A 3 19.77 -31.87 -10.90
N ARG A 4 18.79 -31.07 -11.44
CA ARG A 4 18.49 -31.02 -12.89
C ARG A 4 19.05 -29.79 -13.59
N ALA A 5 19.62 -28.84 -12.86
CA ALA A 5 20.27 -27.67 -13.48
C ALA A 5 21.56 -28.10 -14.20
N LYS A 6 21.67 -27.80 -15.50
CA LYS A 6 22.83 -28.18 -16.32
C LYS A 6 23.91 -27.09 -16.37
N THR A 7 23.52 -25.83 -16.26
CA THR A 7 24.45 -24.69 -16.43
C THR A 7 24.35 -23.69 -15.31
N HIS A 8 23.15 -23.24 -14.96
CA HIS A 8 22.94 -22.22 -13.95
C HIS A 8 21.77 -22.59 -13.05
N LEU A 9 21.91 -22.29 -11.76
CA LEU A 9 20.85 -22.35 -10.79
C LEU A 9 20.77 -20.98 -10.10
N CYS A 10 19.62 -20.34 -10.18
CA CYS A 10 19.34 -19.12 -9.44
C CYS A 10 18.27 -19.43 -8.39
N ILE A 11 18.54 -19.09 -7.14
CA ILE A 11 17.60 -19.25 -6.03
C ILE A 11 17.26 -17.86 -5.54
N VAL A 12 15.97 -17.49 -5.65
CA VAL A 12 15.45 -16.23 -5.11
C VAL A 12 14.74 -16.55 -3.81
N THR A 13 15.11 -15.90 -2.73
CA THR A 13 14.55 -16.18 -1.41
C THR A 13 14.58 -14.93 -0.54
N ASN A 14 13.67 -14.87 0.42
CA ASN A 14 13.70 -13.89 1.48
C ASN A 14 14.67 -14.37 2.58
N GLY A 15 15.97 -14.23 2.31
CA GLY A 15 17.06 -14.86 3.07
C GLY A 15 17.17 -14.48 4.55
N ASN A 16 16.52 -13.38 4.98
CA ASN A 16 16.66 -12.88 6.34
C ASN A 16 15.70 -13.52 7.36
N ASP A 17 14.61 -14.15 6.88
CA ASP A 17 13.53 -14.64 7.76
C ASP A 17 13.37 -16.17 7.75
N MET A 18 14.37 -16.89 7.24
CA MET A 18 14.26 -18.33 7.20
C MET A 18 14.63 -18.98 8.55
N PRO A 19 13.82 -19.96 9.03
CA PRO A 19 14.21 -20.76 10.17
C PRO A 19 15.55 -21.46 9.89
N LYS A 20 16.49 -21.37 10.82
CA LYS A 20 17.89 -21.85 10.65
C LYS A 20 17.98 -23.36 10.36
N ASP A 21 16.97 -24.13 10.73
CA ASP A 21 16.97 -25.61 10.63
C ASP A 21 16.27 -26.11 9.36
N THR A 22 16.08 -25.28 8.33
CA THR A 22 15.46 -25.73 7.08
C THR A 22 16.52 -26.19 6.08
N ASN A 23 16.15 -27.15 5.21
CA ASN A 23 16.99 -27.58 4.09
C ASN A 23 17.41 -26.42 3.18
N LEU A 24 16.57 -25.38 3.07
CA LEU A 24 16.87 -24.19 2.28
C LEU A 24 17.92 -23.31 2.96
N ALA A 25 17.83 -23.13 4.27
CA ALA A 25 18.86 -22.41 5.03
C ALA A 25 20.22 -23.10 4.95
N GLN A 26 20.25 -24.44 5.05
CA GLN A 26 21.46 -25.23 4.86
C GLN A 26 22.04 -25.11 3.45
N LEU A 27 21.19 -25.06 2.43
CA LEU A 27 21.61 -24.84 1.05
C LEU A 27 22.23 -23.44 0.86
N ILE A 28 21.62 -22.40 1.43
CA ILE A 28 22.17 -21.05 1.37
C ILE A 28 23.50 -20.97 2.09
N ALA A 29 23.62 -21.58 3.27
CA ALA A 29 24.88 -21.66 4.00
C ALA A 29 25.97 -22.41 3.17
N TYR A 30 25.59 -23.47 2.47
CA TYR A 30 26.49 -24.17 1.56
C TYR A 30 26.93 -23.29 0.37
N ILE A 31 26.03 -22.53 -0.23
CA ILE A 31 26.32 -21.59 -1.32
C ILE A 31 27.32 -20.52 -0.84
N GLN A 32 27.08 -19.95 0.34
CA GLN A 32 27.95 -18.93 0.94
C GLN A 32 29.33 -19.50 1.29
N TYR A 33 29.37 -20.70 1.87
CA TYR A 33 30.63 -21.38 2.24
C TYR A 33 31.52 -21.66 1.02
N ASN A 34 30.92 -22.00 -0.12
CA ASN A 34 31.68 -22.29 -1.36
C ASN A 34 31.94 -21.02 -2.22
N ASN A 35 31.72 -19.84 -1.69
CA ASN A 35 31.94 -18.55 -2.39
C ASN A 35 31.20 -18.44 -3.73
N PHE A 36 30.05 -19.08 -3.87
CA PHE A 36 29.16 -18.81 -4.99
C PHE A 36 28.56 -17.41 -4.85
N GLU A 37 28.20 -16.83 -5.98
CA GLU A 37 27.69 -15.47 -6.01
C GLU A 37 26.37 -15.35 -5.23
N VAL A 38 26.37 -14.49 -4.20
CA VAL A 38 25.17 -14.09 -3.45
C VAL A 38 24.97 -12.61 -3.68
N LYS A 39 23.85 -12.25 -4.31
CA LYS A 39 23.47 -10.86 -4.51
C LYS A 39 22.23 -10.56 -3.69
N GLU A 40 22.31 -9.53 -2.86
CA GLU A 40 21.12 -8.93 -2.29
C GLU A 40 20.38 -8.15 -3.37
N SER A 41 19.10 -8.44 -3.51
CA SER A 41 18.24 -7.69 -4.42
C SER A 41 18.13 -6.25 -3.92
N LYS A 42 18.45 -5.30 -4.78
CA LYS A 42 18.20 -3.86 -4.56
C LYS A 42 16.76 -3.50 -4.92
N LEU A 43 15.79 -4.35 -4.58
CA LEU A 43 14.39 -3.99 -4.70
C LEU A 43 14.10 -2.96 -3.61
N HIS A 44 14.04 -1.70 -4.01
CA HIS A 44 13.74 -0.59 -3.12
C HIS A 44 12.25 -0.26 -3.21
N SER A 45 11.42 -1.12 -2.64
CA SER A 45 10.05 -0.76 -2.32
C SER A 45 10.00 -0.20 -0.90
N VAL A 46 9.22 0.86 -0.68
CA VAL A 46 8.93 1.34 0.67
C VAL A 46 8.34 0.23 1.54
N PHE A 47 7.64 -0.72 0.93
CA PHE A 47 7.05 -1.87 1.61
C PHE A 47 8.03 -2.99 1.95
N ASP A 48 9.30 -2.92 1.53
CA ASP A 48 10.32 -3.90 1.95
C ASP A 48 10.46 -3.94 3.47
N LEU A 49 10.20 -2.82 4.16
CA LEU A 49 10.19 -2.77 5.62
C LEU A 49 9.13 -3.66 6.28
N LEU A 50 8.05 -4.01 5.57
CA LEU A 50 7.05 -4.96 6.07
C LEU A 50 7.62 -6.37 6.22
N TYR A 51 8.54 -6.74 5.33
CA TYR A 51 9.11 -8.07 5.27
C TYR A 51 10.42 -8.19 6.06
N LYS A 52 11.02 -7.07 6.44
CA LYS A 52 12.20 -7.02 7.30
C LYS A 52 11.78 -7.01 8.77
N GLN A 53 11.29 -8.15 9.28
CA GLN A 53 10.92 -8.27 10.68
C GLN A 53 12.13 -8.09 11.58
N TYR A 54 11.99 -7.29 12.65
CA TYR A 54 13.03 -7.07 13.68
C TYR A 54 14.36 -6.51 13.20
N THR A 55 14.37 -5.79 12.09
CA THR A 55 15.58 -5.10 11.65
C THR A 55 15.75 -3.76 12.35
N ALA A 56 16.99 -3.33 12.52
CA ALA A 56 17.29 -2.02 13.06
C ALA A 56 16.69 -0.88 12.21
N GLU A 57 16.61 -1.10 10.90
CA GLU A 57 16.01 -0.14 9.97
C GLU A 57 14.51 0.07 10.20
N ARG A 58 13.77 -1.02 10.45
CA ARG A 58 12.34 -0.93 10.79
C ARG A 58 12.12 -0.17 12.08
N LEU A 59 12.88 -0.48 13.12
CA LEU A 59 12.79 0.22 14.41
C LEU A 59 13.14 1.70 14.27
N ALA A 60 14.19 2.03 13.50
CA ALA A 60 14.56 3.40 13.22
C ALA A 60 13.47 4.15 12.45
N TYR A 61 12.83 3.49 11.47
CA TYR A 61 11.70 4.06 10.75
C TYR A 61 10.52 4.36 11.67
N GLU A 62 10.10 3.39 12.48
CA GLU A 62 8.96 3.55 13.41
C GLU A 62 9.21 4.65 14.45
N GLN A 63 10.46 4.86 14.87
CA GLN A 63 10.84 5.94 15.79
C GLN A 63 10.86 7.32 15.12
N ALA A 64 11.21 7.39 13.83
CA ALA A 64 11.39 8.65 13.12
C ALA A 64 10.08 9.19 12.52
N HIS A 65 9.05 8.37 12.35
CA HIS A 65 7.82 8.74 11.65
C HIS A 65 6.61 8.69 12.58
N PRO A 66 5.69 9.66 12.49
CA PRO A 66 4.45 9.63 13.27
C PRO A 66 3.59 8.47 12.85
N VAL A 67 2.98 7.82 13.83
CA VAL A 67 2.05 6.70 13.62
C VAL A 67 0.71 7.25 13.18
N ALA A 68 0.33 7.03 11.92
CA ALA A 68 -0.96 7.41 11.36
C ALA A 68 -2.03 6.30 11.54
N SER A 69 -1.59 5.04 11.61
CA SER A 69 -2.42 3.85 11.72
C SER A 69 -1.77 2.79 12.60
N GLY A 70 -2.58 1.84 13.07
CA GLY A 70 -2.11 0.62 13.74
C GLY A 70 -1.40 -0.37 12.79
N TYR A 71 -1.48 -0.15 11.48
CA TYR A 71 -0.88 -1.01 10.47
C TYR A 71 0.35 -0.36 9.84
N LEU A 72 1.49 -1.07 9.86
CA LEU A 72 2.74 -0.55 9.29
C LEU A 72 2.62 -0.27 7.78
N SER A 73 1.88 -1.10 7.03
CA SER A 73 1.63 -0.89 5.59
C SER A 73 0.98 0.47 5.32
N GLU A 74 0.02 0.86 6.12
CA GLU A 74 -0.62 2.16 6.00
C GLU A 74 0.32 3.29 6.42
N ASN A 75 1.13 3.12 7.47
CA ASN A 75 2.10 4.14 7.87
C ASN A 75 3.15 4.40 6.77
N LEU A 76 3.63 3.33 6.11
CA LEU A 76 4.54 3.42 4.97
C LEU A 76 3.86 4.13 3.78
N ALA A 77 2.61 3.77 3.47
CA ALA A 77 1.85 4.42 2.40
C ALA A 77 1.58 5.89 2.71
N HIS A 78 1.26 6.23 3.96
CA HIS A 78 1.06 7.62 4.40
C HIS A 78 2.31 8.48 4.18
N ASP A 79 3.48 8.00 4.65
CA ASP A 79 4.76 8.67 4.45
C ASP A 79 5.08 8.88 2.96
N MET A 80 4.83 7.87 2.15
CA MET A 80 4.97 7.91 0.71
C MET A 80 4.06 8.98 0.06
N LEU A 81 2.79 9.06 0.47
CA LEU A 81 1.85 10.06 -0.04
C LEU A 81 2.29 11.48 0.34
N LEU A 82 2.75 11.70 1.57
CA LEU A 82 3.24 13.00 2.02
C LEU A 82 4.49 13.44 1.24
N LYS A 83 5.43 12.53 0.99
CA LYS A 83 6.62 12.79 0.16
C LYS A 83 6.23 13.13 -1.28
N GLY A 84 5.27 12.41 -1.86
CA GLY A 84 4.76 12.69 -3.20
C GLY A 84 4.12 14.07 -3.31
N ILE A 85 3.29 14.47 -2.34
CA ILE A 85 2.64 15.79 -2.28
C ILE A 85 3.71 16.89 -2.18
N ALA A 86 4.70 16.71 -1.31
CA ALA A 86 5.78 17.67 -1.13
C ALA A 86 6.66 17.81 -2.39
N HIS A 87 7.03 16.67 -3.01
CA HIS A 87 7.85 16.66 -4.22
C HIS A 87 7.17 17.33 -5.41
N LEU A 88 5.87 17.14 -5.55
CA LEU A 88 5.06 17.74 -6.62
C LEU A 88 4.63 19.18 -6.32
N GLU A 89 5.00 19.71 -5.15
CA GLU A 89 4.66 21.06 -4.69
C GLU A 89 3.14 21.34 -4.78
N LEU A 90 2.31 20.34 -4.38
CA LEU A 90 0.87 20.45 -4.43
C LEU A 90 0.36 21.34 -3.28
N ALA A 91 0.17 22.62 -3.58
CA ALA A 91 -0.36 23.57 -2.62
C ALA A 91 -1.76 23.16 -2.13
N ASN A 92 -2.02 23.40 -0.83
CA ASN A 92 -3.33 23.17 -0.20
C ASN A 92 -3.85 21.72 -0.35
N THR A 93 -2.93 20.75 -0.46
CA THR A 93 -3.27 19.33 -0.56
C THR A 93 -2.83 18.62 0.72
N GLU A 94 -3.76 17.94 1.35
CA GLU A 94 -3.54 17.22 2.61
C GLU A 94 -4.08 15.80 2.52
N VAL A 95 -3.60 14.93 3.43
CA VAL A 95 -4.01 13.53 3.54
C VAL A 95 -4.70 13.32 4.88
N LEU A 96 -5.89 12.73 4.86
CA LEU A 96 -6.61 12.27 6.04
C LEU A 96 -6.60 10.75 6.09
N CYS A 97 -6.29 10.19 7.26
CA CYS A 97 -6.29 8.76 7.51
C CYS A 97 -7.66 8.30 8.00
N HIS A 98 -8.06 7.07 7.63
CA HIS A 98 -9.29 6.41 8.07
C HIS A 98 -10.53 7.31 7.98
N TYR A 99 -10.70 7.97 6.81
CA TYR A 99 -11.79 8.92 6.64
C TYR A 99 -13.13 8.19 6.47
N PRO A 100 -14.13 8.46 7.34
CA PRO A 100 -15.41 7.74 7.31
C PRO A 100 -16.12 7.89 5.98
N LEU A 101 -16.58 6.78 5.42
CA LEU A 101 -17.27 6.75 4.13
C LEU A 101 -18.56 7.60 4.18
N SER A 102 -19.27 7.58 5.31
CA SER A 102 -20.48 8.38 5.52
C SER A 102 -20.30 9.87 5.31
N ARG A 103 -19.10 10.41 5.53
CA ARG A 103 -18.80 11.84 5.33
C ARG A 103 -18.50 12.21 3.88
N LEU A 104 -18.30 11.23 3.01
CA LEU A 104 -18.12 11.45 1.57
C LEU A 104 -19.44 11.46 0.81
N ILE A 105 -20.55 11.08 1.47
CA ILE A 105 -21.86 10.96 0.85
C ILE A 105 -22.57 12.29 0.95
N ALA A 106 -22.66 12.97 -0.20
CA ALA A 106 -23.38 14.25 -0.30
C ALA A 106 -24.90 14.07 -0.36
N ASP A 107 -25.39 12.99 -0.99
CA ASP A 107 -26.82 12.67 -1.10
C ASP A 107 -27.04 11.17 -0.87
N TRP A 108 -27.67 10.84 0.24
CA TRP A 108 -27.97 9.46 0.63
C TRP A 108 -29.07 8.81 -0.24
N ASN A 109 -29.87 9.61 -0.95
CA ASN A 109 -30.94 9.07 -1.81
C ASN A 109 -30.40 8.39 -3.07
N VAL A 110 -29.15 8.67 -3.45
CA VAL A 110 -28.46 8.03 -4.58
C VAL A 110 -28.07 6.58 -4.26
N LEU A 111 -28.04 6.22 -2.97
CA LEU A 111 -27.61 4.92 -2.49
C LEU A 111 -28.79 3.97 -2.34
N ASP A 112 -28.58 2.69 -2.69
CA ASP A 112 -29.51 1.61 -2.32
C ASP A 112 -29.43 1.26 -0.82
N GLU A 113 -30.33 0.43 -0.32
CA GLU A 113 -30.41 0.11 1.10
C GLU A 113 -29.15 -0.63 1.61
N GLN A 114 -28.52 -1.48 0.79
CA GLN A 114 -27.30 -2.17 1.13
C GLN A 114 -26.12 -1.19 1.23
N GLU A 115 -26.05 -0.27 0.29
CA GLU A 115 -25.04 0.80 0.28
C GLU A 115 -25.20 1.74 1.48
N LYS A 116 -26.44 2.10 1.85
CA LYS A 116 -26.71 2.94 3.03
C LYS A 116 -26.24 2.28 4.31
N VAL A 117 -26.57 1.01 4.51
CA VAL A 117 -26.14 0.24 5.68
C VAL A 117 -24.63 0.15 5.74
N PHE A 118 -23.97 -0.14 4.62
CA PHE A 118 -22.52 -0.24 4.55
C PHE A 118 -21.84 1.11 4.84
N ALA A 119 -22.27 2.17 4.13
CA ALA A 119 -21.67 3.50 4.24
C ALA A 119 -21.94 4.16 5.61
N GLY A 120 -23.07 3.84 6.25
CA GLY A 120 -23.43 4.32 7.58
C GLY A 120 -22.68 3.61 8.72
N SER A 121 -22.00 2.51 8.44
CA SER A 121 -21.23 1.78 9.43
C SER A 121 -20.02 2.60 9.91
N PRO A 122 -19.77 2.70 11.23
CA PRO A 122 -18.60 3.40 11.77
C PRO A 122 -17.27 2.72 11.38
N PHE A 123 -17.30 1.47 10.92
CA PHE A 123 -16.15 0.72 10.45
C PHE A 123 -15.88 0.89 8.95
N SER A 124 -16.78 1.58 8.22
CA SER A 124 -16.60 1.85 6.79
C SER A 124 -15.87 3.16 6.59
N HIS A 125 -14.63 3.08 6.16
CA HIS A 125 -13.75 4.21 5.88
C HIS A 125 -12.89 3.94 4.65
N VAL A 126 -12.30 4.97 4.10
CA VAL A 126 -11.17 4.89 3.17
C VAL A 126 -9.88 4.99 3.98
N ASP A 127 -8.83 4.24 3.58
CA ASP A 127 -7.57 4.26 4.31
C ASP A 127 -6.96 5.66 4.29
N PHE A 128 -6.94 6.28 3.11
CA PHE A 128 -6.54 7.69 2.97
C PHE A 128 -7.47 8.46 2.04
N LEU A 129 -7.75 9.70 2.43
CA LEU A 129 -8.42 10.69 1.60
C LEU A 129 -7.47 11.84 1.32
N ILE A 130 -7.12 12.05 0.05
CA ILE A 130 -6.43 13.25 -0.40
C ILE A 130 -7.49 14.32 -0.68
N TYR A 131 -7.33 15.48 -0.12
CA TYR A 131 -8.30 16.57 -0.26
C TYR A 131 -7.62 17.93 -0.38
N ASN A 132 -8.36 18.91 -0.93
CA ASN A 132 -7.91 20.28 -0.95
C ASN A 132 -8.30 20.97 0.36
N SER A 133 -7.32 21.45 1.13
CA SER A 133 -7.52 22.00 2.47
C SER A 133 -8.24 23.36 2.49
N LEU A 134 -8.22 24.11 1.37
CA LEU A 134 -8.94 25.38 1.25
C LEU A 134 -10.42 25.16 0.90
N THR A 135 -10.69 24.39 -0.15
CA THR A 135 -12.05 24.15 -0.64
C THR A 135 -12.78 23.05 0.09
N LYS A 136 -12.06 22.25 0.90
CA LYS A 136 -12.52 21.02 1.57
C LYS A 136 -13.02 19.94 0.60
N ARG A 137 -12.67 20.07 -0.67
CA ARG A 137 -13.10 19.14 -1.72
C ARG A 137 -12.25 17.86 -1.67
N PRO A 138 -12.85 16.67 -1.63
CA PRO A 138 -12.14 15.43 -1.81
C PRO A 138 -11.56 15.34 -3.24
N LEU A 139 -10.34 14.87 -3.35
CA LEU A 139 -9.61 14.77 -4.61
C LEU A 139 -9.41 13.31 -5.03
N GLN A 140 -8.96 12.47 -4.08
CA GLN A 140 -8.67 11.06 -4.34
C GLN A 140 -8.85 10.22 -3.08
N ALA A 141 -9.46 9.04 -3.21
CA ALA A 141 -9.47 8.00 -2.21
C ALA A 141 -8.35 6.99 -2.50
N ILE A 142 -7.63 6.57 -1.47
CA ILE A 142 -6.54 5.58 -1.56
C ILE A 142 -6.86 4.44 -0.60
N GLU A 143 -6.66 3.21 -1.07
CA GLU A 143 -6.76 1.96 -0.29
C GLU A 143 -5.40 1.23 -0.34
N VAL A 144 -5.01 0.60 0.75
CA VAL A 144 -3.74 -0.14 0.86
C VAL A 144 -4.03 -1.63 0.99
N ASP A 145 -3.77 -2.37 -0.07
CA ASP A 145 -4.00 -3.80 -0.13
C ASP A 145 -2.78 -4.56 0.40
N GLY A 146 -2.92 -5.19 1.57
CA GLY A 146 -1.88 -6.02 2.18
C GLY A 146 -1.79 -7.40 1.55
N TRP A 147 -0.61 -8.04 1.64
CA TRP A 147 -0.35 -9.39 1.13
C TRP A 147 -1.35 -10.46 1.59
N HIS A 148 -1.86 -10.36 2.80
CA HIS A 148 -2.76 -11.37 3.36
C HIS A 148 -4.14 -11.39 2.70
N PHE A 149 -4.50 -10.37 1.95
CA PHE A 149 -5.82 -10.23 1.32
C PHE A 149 -5.97 -10.99 0.00
N HIS A 150 -4.90 -11.53 -0.58
CA HIS A 150 -4.99 -12.36 -1.80
C HIS A 150 -5.69 -13.73 -1.61
N LYS A 151 -5.98 -14.13 -0.37
CA LYS A 151 -6.82 -15.30 -0.04
C LYS A 151 -8.19 -14.89 0.51
N GLU A 152 -8.72 -13.80 0.02
CA GLU A 152 -9.92 -13.20 0.56
C GLU A 152 -11.14 -14.10 0.41
N SER A 153 -11.92 -14.15 1.48
CA SER A 153 -13.25 -14.70 1.45
C SER A 153 -14.10 -13.90 0.46
N GLU A 154 -15.06 -14.54 -0.19
CA GLU A 154 -16.08 -13.91 -1.06
C GLU A 154 -16.73 -12.68 -0.39
N THR A 155 -16.81 -12.69 0.94
CA THR A 155 -17.33 -11.60 1.76
C THR A 155 -16.49 -10.33 1.65
N GLN A 156 -15.16 -10.43 1.66
CA GLN A 156 -14.28 -9.26 1.57
C GLN A 156 -14.35 -8.63 0.17
N GLN A 157 -14.27 -9.44 -0.88
CA GLN A 157 -14.41 -8.98 -2.26
C GLN A 157 -15.74 -8.24 -2.48
N SER A 158 -16.83 -8.76 -1.91
CA SER A 158 -18.15 -8.13 -1.97
C SER A 158 -18.17 -6.77 -1.26
N ARG A 159 -17.49 -6.64 -0.12
CA ARG A 159 -17.38 -5.38 0.60
C ARG A 159 -16.55 -4.34 -0.15
N ASP A 160 -15.44 -4.76 -0.75
CA ASP A 160 -14.58 -3.90 -1.55
C ASP A 160 -15.30 -3.41 -2.81
N ALA A 161 -15.98 -4.29 -3.53
CA ALA A 161 -16.80 -3.92 -4.67
C ALA A 161 -17.93 -2.94 -4.29
N LEU A 162 -18.53 -3.11 -3.09
CA LEU A 162 -19.54 -2.21 -2.58
C LEU A 162 -18.97 -0.83 -2.26
N LYS A 163 -17.80 -0.76 -1.61
CA LYS A 163 -17.07 0.48 -1.34
C LYS A 163 -16.74 1.22 -2.64
N ASP A 164 -16.18 0.52 -3.61
CA ASP A 164 -15.78 1.07 -4.92
C ASP A 164 -16.99 1.65 -5.67
N ARG A 165 -18.13 0.95 -5.63
CA ARG A 165 -19.37 1.38 -6.25
C ARG A 165 -19.89 2.66 -5.60
N ILE A 166 -19.89 2.74 -4.26
CA ILE A 166 -20.31 3.92 -3.52
C ILE A 166 -19.41 5.11 -3.87
N LEU A 167 -18.09 4.95 -3.73
CA LEU A 167 -17.13 6.04 -4.02
C LEU A 167 -17.27 6.55 -5.45
N THR A 168 -17.46 5.65 -6.43
CA THR A 168 -17.62 6.02 -7.85
C THR A 168 -18.88 6.88 -8.08
N LYS A 169 -19.97 6.62 -7.36
CA LYS A 169 -21.21 7.44 -7.45
C LYS A 169 -20.96 8.91 -7.05
N PHE A 170 -19.98 9.16 -6.18
CA PHE A 170 -19.59 10.51 -5.75
C PHE A 170 -18.34 11.03 -6.46
N GLY A 171 -17.96 10.42 -7.59
CA GLY A 171 -16.84 10.87 -8.43
C GLY A 171 -15.46 10.55 -7.89
N LEU A 172 -15.37 9.70 -6.86
CA LEU A 172 -14.12 9.26 -6.26
C LEU A 172 -13.85 7.81 -6.68
N ARG A 173 -12.95 7.59 -7.64
CA ARG A 173 -12.44 6.24 -7.90
C ARG A 173 -11.34 5.93 -6.91
N PRO A 174 -11.46 4.89 -6.07
CA PRO A 174 -10.38 4.52 -5.16
C PRO A 174 -9.17 4.04 -5.97
N HIS A 175 -8.00 4.50 -5.56
CA HIS A 175 -6.74 3.97 -6.05
C HIS A 175 -6.20 2.97 -5.03
N ARG A 176 -5.88 1.76 -5.49
CA ARG A 176 -5.36 0.69 -4.64
C ARG A 176 -3.86 0.60 -4.77
N ILE A 177 -3.18 0.58 -3.63
CA ILE A 177 -1.74 0.40 -3.53
C ILE A 177 -1.52 -1.00 -2.96
N SER A 178 -0.97 -1.90 -3.78
CA SER A 178 -0.58 -3.22 -3.30
C SER A 178 0.76 -3.16 -2.59
N THR A 179 0.84 -3.76 -1.40
CA THR A 179 2.11 -3.88 -0.66
C THR A 179 3.10 -4.84 -1.34
N THR A 180 2.67 -5.57 -2.37
CA THR A 180 3.54 -6.44 -3.19
C THR A 180 4.14 -5.72 -4.40
N ASP A 181 3.61 -4.55 -4.74
CA ASP A 181 4.11 -3.79 -5.87
C ASP A 181 5.46 -3.14 -5.51
N THR A 182 6.34 -3.10 -6.50
CA THR A 182 7.59 -2.33 -6.38
C THR A 182 7.26 -0.85 -6.51
N VAL A 183 6.87 -0.24 -5.41
CA VAL A 183 6.54 1.18 -5.37
C VAL A 183 7.79 1.93 -4.93
N ASN A 184 8.39 2.66 -5.84
CA ASN A 184 9.46 3.62 -5.57
C ASN A 184 8.94 5.05 -5.79
N ASP A 185 9.73 6.06 -5.37
CA ASP A 185 9.35 7.46 -5.51
C ASP A 185 8.99 7.84 -6.95
N GLU A 186 9.65 7.24 -7.97
CA GLU A 186 9.32 7.46 -9.38
C GLU A 186 7.98 6.82 -9.77
N THR A 187 7.63 5.68 -9.19
CA THR A 187 6.36 5.00 -9.47
C THR A 187 5.18 5.81 -8.94
N ILE A 188 5.35 6.45 -7.77
CA ILE A 188 4.35 7.35 -7.19
C ILE A 188 4.10 8.54 -8.13
N MET A 189 5.16 9.10 -8.69
CA MET A 189 5.07 10.22 -9.63
C MET A 189 4.39 9.84 -10.95
N LYS A 190 4.44 8.56 -11.32
CA LYS A 190 3.85 8.02 -12.56
C LYS A 190 2.50 7.37 -12.35
N MET A 191 1.96 7.31 -11.11
CA MET A 191 0.66 6.70 -10.87
C MET A 191 -0.44 7.44 -11.64
N PRO A 192 -1.03 6.82 -12.70
CA PRO A 192 -1.99 7.52 -13.56
C PRO A 192 -3.32 7.78 -12.85
N ALA A 193 -3.55 7.14 -11.71
CA ALA A 193 -4.78 7.28 -10.94
C ALA A 193 -4.67 8.35 -9.84
N VAL A 194 -3.51 8.60 -9.29
CA VAL A 194 -3.25 9.86 -8.63
C VAL A 194 -2.98 10.85 -9.75
N ASN A 195 -4.04 11.36 -10.37
CA ASN A 195 -3.94 12.31 -11.46
C ASN A 195 -3.51 13.67 -10.87
N PHE A 196 -2.31 13.68 -10.22
CA PHE A 196 -1.68 14.91 -9.71
C PHE A 196 -1.52 15.95 -10.83
N TYR A 197 -1.43 15.52 -12.10
CA TYR A 197 -1.49 16.42 -13.24
C TYR A 197 -2.88 17.05 -13.46
N CYS A 198 -3.98 16.32 -13.16
CA CYS A 198 -5.32 16.92 -13.14
C CYS A 198 -5.49 17.90 -11.97
N LEU A 199 -4.86 17.62 -10.82
CA LEU A 199 -4.88 18.52 -9.67
C LEU A 199 -4.19 19.85 -9.97
N LYS A 200 -3.10 19.86 -10.75
CA LYS A 200 -2.43 21.11 -11.21
C LYS A 200 -3.28 21.94 -12.17
N ARG A 201 -4.28 21.36 -12.84
CA ARG A 201 -5.17 22.08 -13.77
C ARG A 201 -6.47 22.57 -13.13
N THR A 202 -6.76 22.16 -11.92
CA THR A 202 -8.02 22.50 -11.21
C THR A 202 -7.78 23.52 -10.08
N LEU A 203 -6.53 23.92 -9.85
CA LEU A 203 -6.07 25.04 -9.02
C LEU A 203 -5.72 26.24 -9.89
#